data_a5f70b72a20d7f87421db164ce8c0bb5
#
_entry.id   a5f70b72a20d7f87421db164ce8c0bb5
#
_cell.length_a   1.000
_cell.length_b   1.000
_cell.length_c   1.000
_cell.angle_alpha   90.00
_cell.angle_beta   90.00
_cell.angle_gamma   90.00
#
_symmetry.space_group_name_H-M   'P 1'
#
loop_
_entity.id
_entity.type
_entity.pdbx_description
1 polymer ?
#
loop_
_entity_poly.entity_id
_entity_poly.type
_entity_poly.pdbx_seq_one_letter_code
_entity_poly.pdbx_strand_id
1 'polypeptide(L)'
;MNKQTRRSFLTACSAAGLAATLPPRFYLQTSDKSGTRVPLVGSGEHSYECVHDWLVPPGGLVWGDTHGLCQDEQGNIYVGHTVHKSSMRGEAIVVFDQKGRFIRAFGEGFRGGAHGLKLRSEGKEEFLYHCDINRCRVVKTTLTGEEIWVHGYPREDSNYSERPIDFVPTNVAFAPNGDFYVGDGYGSSHLLRYSLGGKFLGEIGKPGQGDGEFQTPHGLWVDPRGETSLLTVADRGNKRIQIFTLDGTHLKTIKDEEHMRMPCNFHTQGGWMVCPDLDSQVCILDREHKVVVQLGDGKAENGEVGSRRSQSRAQFTPGRFITPHDAIFLHNGDILVAEWLPIGRLTLLRRT
;
A
#
# COMPACT_ATOMS: atom_id res chain seq x y z
N MET A 1 33.24 -56.78 35.20
CA MET A 1 32.98 -57.54 33.97
C MET A 1 31.49 -57.51 33.67
N ASN A 2 31.16 -57.08 32.57
CA ASN A 2 30.10 -57.25 31.58
C ASN A 2 29.38 -55.94 31.15
N LYS A 3 29.66 -55.68 29.92
CA LYS A 3 28.99 -54.67 29.07
C LYS A 3 27.59 -55.19 28.72
N GLN A 4 26.57 -54.32 28.76
CA GLN A 4 25.36 -54.53 27.96
C GLN A 4 25.02 -53.29 27.16
N THR A 5 24.91 -53.56 25.89
CA THR A 5 24.68 -52.68 24.76
C THR A 5 23.23 -52.19 24.71
N ARG A 6 23.08 -50.94 24.31
CA ARG A 6 21.80 -50.32 23.88
C ARG A 6 21.24 -51.04 22.67
N ARG A 7 19.98 -51.46 22.74
CA ARG A 7 19.18 -51.80 21.57
C ARG A 7 17.86 -51.06 21.58
N SER A 8 17.67 -50.38 20.49
CA SER A 8 16.51 -49.59 20.06
C SER A 8 15.21 -50.40 20.10
N PHE A 9 14.15 -49.80 20.59
CA PHE A 9 12.78 -50.22 20.28
C PHE A 9 12.11 -49.16 19.42
N LEU A 10 11.97 -49.45 18.15
CA LEU A 10 11.07 -48.75 17.24
C LEU A 10 9.69 -49.37 17.37
N THR A 11 8.75 -48.68 17.96
CA THR A 11 7.33 -49.04 17.88
C THR A 11 6.69 -48.08 16.87
N ALA A 12 6.32 -48.60 15.72
CA ALA A 12 5.52 -47.89 14.73
C ALA A 12 4.08 -47.77 15.25
N CYS A 13 3.65 -46.59 15.60
CA CYS A 13 2.23 -46.24 15.72
C CYS A 13 1.80 -45.51 14.45
N SER A 14 1.07 -46.21 13.60
CA SER A 14 0.29 -45.63 12.52
C SER A 14 -0.89 -44.86 13.13
N ALA A 15 -0.77 -43.55 13.21
CA ALA A 15 -1.87 -42.66 13.48
C ALA A 15 -2.27 -42.00 12.15
N ALA A 16 -3.49 -42.32 11.70
CA ALA A 16 -4.13 -41.57 10.63
C ALA A 16 -4.32 -40.13 11.11
N GLY A 17 -3.51 -39.22 10.58
CA GLY A 17 -3.57 -37.81 10.93
C GLY A 17 -4.73 -37.13 10.19
N LEU A 18 -5.71 -36.63 10.93
CA LEU A 18 -6.47 -35.46 10.48
C LEU A 18 -5.47 -34.38 10.17
N ALA A 19 -5.39 -33.98 8.92
CA ALA A 19 -4.71 -32.76 8.51
C ALA A 19 -5.57 -31.58 9.01
N ALA A 20 -5.35 -31.16 10.24
CA ALA A 20 -5.79 -29.86 10.69
C ALA A 20 -4.98 -28.84 9.87
N THR A 21 -5.65 -28.11 9.00
CA THR A 21 -5.09 -26.94 8.34
C THR A 21 -4.83 -25.90 9.43
N LEU A 22 -3.62 -25.90 9.96
CA LEU A 22 -3.17 -24.83 10.83
C LEU A 22 -3.13 -23.54 10.00
N PRO A 23 -3.62 -22.40 10.52
CA PRO A 23 -3.48 -21.14 9.85
C PRO A 23 -1.99 -20.86 9.58
N PRO A 24 -1.65 -20.16 8.50
CA PRO A 24 -0.27 -19.86 8.15
C PRO A 24 0.39 -19.12 9.32
N ARG A 25 1.23 -19.85 10.06
CA ARG A 25 2.00 -19.24 11.14
C ARG A 25 3.22 -18.56 10.54
N PHE A 26 3.37 -17.28 10.83
CA PHE A 26 4.53 -16.49 10.45
C PHE A 26 5.75 -17.04 11.16
N TYR A 27 6.77 -17.41 10.40
CA TYR A 27 8.09 -17.67 10.93
C TYR A 27 8.95 -16.43 10.70
N LEU A 28 9.08 -15.58 11.72
CA LEU A 28 10.20 -14.67 11.78
C LEU A 28 11.43 -15.51 12.11
N GLN A 29 12.27 -15.78 11.13
CA GLN A 29 13.57 -16.32 11.44
C GLN A 29 14.41 -15.19 12.01
N THR A 30 14.48 -15.11 13.34
CA THR A 30 15.37 -14.17 14.02
C THR A 30 16.80 -14.45 13.61
N SER A 31 17.60 -13.39 13.49
CA SER A 31 19.05 -13.45 13.22
C SER A 31 19.73 -14.55 14.01
N ASP A 32 20.78 -15.15 13.43
CA ASP A 32 21.73 -15.90 14.21
C ASP A 32 22.31 -15.03 15.34
N LYS A 33 23.02 -15.62 16.28
CA LYS A 33 23.61 -14.92 17.43
C LYS A 33 24.58 -13.79 17.05
N SER A 34 24.93 -13.65 15.75
CA SER A 34 25.78 -12.58 15.23
C SER A 34 24.99 -11.33 14.80
N GLY A 35 23.66 -11.41 14.72
CA GLY A 35 22.81 -10.26 14.33
C GLY A 35 22.94 -9.82 12.87
N THR A 36 23.57 -10.60 12.01
CA THR A 36 23.95 -10.21 10.64
C THR A 36 22.96 -10.67 9.56
N ARG A 37 22.00 -11.54 9.88
CA ARG A 37 21.01 -11.99 8.89
C ARG A 37 19.85 -11.02 8.76
N VAL A 38 19.52 -10.68 7.51
CA VAL A 38 18.30 -9.95 7.17
C VAL A 38 17.10 -10.81 7.59
N PRO A 39 16.09 -10.24 8.30
CA PRO A 39 14.90 -10.99 8.69
C PRO A 39 14.17 -11.56 7.48
N LEU A 40 13.69 -12.81 7.59
CA LEU A 40 12.78 -13.41 6.63
C LEU A 40 11.34 -13.26 7.11
N VAL A 41 10.45 -12.89 6.20
CA VAL A 41 9.01 -12.77 6.44
C VAL A 41 8.24 -13.56 5.40
N GLY A 42 7.06 -14.05 5.77
CA GLY A 42 6.21 -14.87 4.89
C GLY A 42 6.57 -16.35 4.90
N SER A 43 6.09 -17.09 3.92
CA SER A 43 6.27 -18.55 3.80
C SER A 43 6.06 -19.03 2.36
N GLY A 44 6.64 -20.21 2.04
CA GLY A 44 6.48 -20.84 0.73
C GLY A 44 6.97 -19.92 -0.41
N GLU A 45 6.18 -19.82 -1.46
CA GLU A 45 6.47 -18.94 -2.61
C GLU A 45 6.44 -17.44 -2.29
N HIS A 46 5.90 -17.07 -1.13
CA HIS A 46 5.82 -15.71 -0.61
C HIS A 46 6.79 -15.50 0.56
N SER A 47 8.01 -15.99 0.42
CA SER A 47 9.10 -15.75 1.36
C SER A 47 9.96 -14.58 0.88
N TYR A 48 10.28 -13.65 1.78
CA TYR A 48 11.02 -12.44 1.46
C TYR A 48 12.06 -12.09 2.53
N GLU A 49 13.22 -11.65 2.11
CA GLU A 49 14.14 -10.88 2.96
C GLU A 49 13.57 -9.48 3.20
N CYS A 50 13.46 -9.07 4.46
CA CYS A 50 12.90 -7.79 4.85
C CYS A 50 14.02 -6.75 5.10
N VAL A 51 14.29 -5.91 4.10
CA VAL A 51 15.34 -4.89 4.14
C VAL A 51 14.72 -3.54 4.45
N HIS A 52 14.68 -3.17 5.73
CA HIS A 52 14.21 -1.85 6.15
C HIS A 52 15.19 -0.74 5.75
N ASP A 53 14.64 0.48 5.57
CA ASP A 53 15.40 1.68 5.17
C ASP A 53 16.22 1.49 3.88
N TRP A 54 15.69 0.71 2.93
CA TRP A 54 16.36 0.43 1.66
C TRP A 54 16.54 1.67 0.79
N LEU A 55 15.55 2.58 0.76
CA LEU A 55 15.66 3.86 0.08
C LEU A 55 16.04 4.95 1.09
N VAL A 56 17.16 5.61 0.82
CA VAL A 56 17.68 6.70 1.67
C VAL A 56 17.55 8.02 0.91
N PRO A 57 16.94 9.06 1.50
CA PRO A 57 16.81 10.36 0.84
C PRO A 57 18.19 11.02 0.67
N PRO A 58 18.35 11.93 -0.32
CA PRO A 58 19.61 12.64 -0.51
C PRO A 58 19.91 13.58 0.64
N GLY A 59 21.17 13.97 0.78
CA GLY A 59 21.61 14.88 1.84
C GLY A 59 20.77 16.17 1.90
N GLY A 60 20.40 16.56 3.11
CA GLY A 60 19.56 17.73 3.38
C GLY A 60 18.05 17.47 3.27
N LEU A 61 17.62 16.36 2.66
CA LEU A 61 16.24 15.92 2.66
C LEU A 61 16.02 14.89 3.78
N VAL A 62 14.94 15.06 4.54
CA VAL A 62 14.54 14.14 5.61
C VAL A 62 13.14 13.65 5.31
N TRP A 63 12.93 12.32 5.29
CA TRP A 63 11.62 11.73 5.14
C TRP A 63 10.64 12.33 6.16
N GLY A 64 9.48 12.74 5.69
CA GLY A 64 8.27 12.83 6.50
C GLY A 64 7.49 11.51 6.41
N ASP A 65 6.21 11.53 6.69
CA ASP A 65 5.34 10.38 6.46
C ASP A 65 5.44 9.95 4.99
N THR A 66 5.83 8.69 4.73
CA THR A 66 5.89 8.13 3.38
C THR A 66 4.55 7.49 3.03
N HIS A 67 3.99 7.87 1.88
CA HIS A 67 2.62 7.53 1.50
C HIS A 67 2.52 6.75 0.20
N GLY A 68 2.75 7.39 -0.93
CA GLY A 68 2.49 6.83 -2.25
C GLY A 68 3.76 6.31 -2.94
N LEU A 69 3.62 5.22 -3.67
CA LEU A 69 4.66 4.55 -4.44
C LEU A 69 4.21 4.29 -5.87
N CYS A 70 5.11 4.46 -6.84
CA CYS A 70 4.95 3.88 -8.17
C CYS A 70 6.32 3.62 -8.82
N GLN A 71 6.32 2.84 -9.90
CA GLN A 71 7.50 2.51 -10.70
C GLN A 71 7.20 2.76 -12.17
N ASP A 72 8.11 3.45 -12.90
CA ASP A 72 7.97 3.70 -14.33
C ASP A 72 8.46 2.51 -15.18
N GLU A 73 8.23 2.54 -16.49
CA GLU A 73 8.66 1.48 -17.42
C GLU A 73 10.17 1.27 -17.43
N GLN A 74 10.96 2.30 -17.11
CA GLN A 74 12.42 2.21 -17.00
C GLN A 74 12.88 1.59 -15.67
N GLY A 75 11.95 1.34 -14.76
CA GLY A 75 12.22 0.78 -13.44
C GLY A 75 12.59 1.84 -12.38
N ASN A 76 12.44 3.13 -12.68
CA ASN A 76 12.65 4.15 -11.66
C ASN A 76 11.49 4.16 -10.66
N ILE A 77 11.80 4.35 -9.39
CA ILE A 77 10.89 4.28 -8.27
C ILE A 77 10.61 5.70 -7.78
N TYR A 78 9.34 6.05 -7.70
CA TYR A 78 8.87 7.34 -7.20
C TYR A 78 8.25 7.16 -5.82
N VAL A 79 8.69 7.98 -4.87
CA VAL A 79 8.23 7.97 -3.48
C VAL A 79 7.63 9.33 -3.13
N GLY A 80 6.37 9.33 -2.75
CA GLY A 80 5.69 10.50 -2.19
C GLY A 80 5.82 10.55 -0.67
N HIS A 81 6.18 11.72 -0.12
CA HIS A 81 6.25 11.92 1.33
C HIS A 81 5.92 13.36 1.75
N THR A 82 5.57 13.55 3.02
CA THR A 82 5.15 14.87 3.53
C THR A 82 6.29 15.85 3.80
N VAL A 83 7.53 15.41 3.72
CA VAL A 83 8.76 16.16 4.07
C VAL A 83 8.80 16.51 5.57
N HIS A 84 9.76 15.94 6.31
CA HIS A 84 9.88 16.18 7.74
C HIS A 84 10.20 17.67 8.03
N LYS A 85 9.71 18.17 9.17
CA LYS A 85 9.91 19.58 9.57
C LYS A 85 11.37 20.00 9.70
N SER A 86 12.28 19.07 9.98
CA SER A 86 13.72 19.31 10.08
C SER A 86 14.46 19.24 8.74
N SER A 87 13.74 18.94 7.63
CA SER A 87 14.35 18.88 6.32
C SER A 87 14.76 20.30 5.85
N MET A 88 15.96 20.44 5.34
CA MET A 88 16.44 21.67 4.72
C MET A 88 15.96 21.83 3.27
N ARG A 89 15.45 20.76 2.68
CA ARG A 89 14.89 20.67 1.33
C ARG A 89 13.38 20.46 1.42
N GLY A 90 12.65 20.83 0.36
CA GLY A 90 11.19 20.85 0.35
C GLY A 90 10.53 19.85 -0.58
N GLU A 91 11.30 19.12 -1.38
CA GLU A 91 10.76 18.22 -2.42
C GLU A 91 10.02 17.03 -1.80
N ALA A 92 8.78 16.87 -2.21
CA ALA A 92 7.88 15.83 -1.68
C ALA A 92 7.86 14.55 -2.51
N ILE A 93 8.50 14.57 -3.69
CA ILE A 93 8.63 13.40 -4.57
C ILE A 93 10.11 13.11 -4.77
N VAL A 94 10.53 11.90 -4.41
CA VAL A 94 11.93 11.46 -4.55
C VAL A 94 11.99 10.28 -5.50
N VAL A 95 12.93 10.30 -6.44
CA VAL A 95 13.08 9.30 -7.49
C VAL A 95 14.38 8.56 -7.30
N PHE A 96 14.29 7.24 -7.36
CA PHE A 96 15.41 6.31 -7.27
C PHE A 96 15.46 5.41 -8.50
N ASP A 97 16.63 4.89 -8.83
CA ASP A 97 16.73 3.82 -9.80
C ASP A 97 16.29 2.46 -9.20
N GLN A 98 16.18 1.44 -10.05
CA GLN A 98 15.80 0.08 -9.62
C GLN A 98 16.78 -0.59 -8.63
N LYS A 99 17.94 0.03 -8.37
CA LYS A 99 18.91 -0.41 -7.36
C LYS A 99 18.84 0.40 -6.07
N GLY A 100 17.84 1.30 -5.97
CA GLY A 100 17.66 2.17 -4.81
C GLY A 100 18.62 3.36 -4.73
N ARG A 101 19.32 3.71 -5.83
CA ARG A 101 20.20 4.88 -5.88
C ARG A 101 19.40 6.13 -6.25
N PHE A 102 19.60 7.20 -5.51
CA PHE A 102 18.95 8.49 -5.76
C PHE A 102 19.24 9.01 -7.17
N ILE A 103 18.20 9.47 -7.86
CA ILE A 103 18.27 10.11 -9.18
C ILE A 103 18.00 11.61 -9.07
N ARG A 104 16.81 11.99 -8.56
CA ARG A 104 16.34 13.38 -8.42
C ARG A 104 15.22 13.48 -7.40
N ALA A 105 14.89 14.72 -7.02
CA ALA A 105 13.71 15.04 -6.24
C ALA A 105 13.04 16.31 -6.80
N PHE A 106 11.72 16.41 -6.61
CA PHE A 106 10.91 17.55 -7.07
C PHE A 106 9.61 17.66 -6.25
N GLY A 107 8.74 18.59 -6.64
CA GLY A 107 7.40 18.69 -6.08
C GLY A 107 7.33 19.38 -4.72
N GLU A 108 8.09 20.47 -4.52
CA GLU A 108 7.99 21.31 -3.31
C GLU A 108 6.56 21.80 -3.06
N GLY A 109 5.78 21.99 -4.15
CA GLY A 109 4.36 22.32 -4.09
C GLY A 109 3.48 21.30 -3.38
N PHE A 110 3.95 20.07 -3.14
CA PHE A 110 3.23 19.02 -2.42
C PHE A 110 3.67 18.87 -0.95
N ARG A 111 4.61 19.69 -0.49
CA ARG A 111 5.10 19.63 0.89
C ARG A 111 3.95 19.66 1.91
N GLY A 112 3.96 18.67 2.82
CA GLY A 112 2.95 18.48 3.85
C GLY A 112 1.67 17.78 3.37
N GLY A 113 1.38 17.78 2.05
CA GLY A 113 0.14 17.26 1.48
C GLY A 113 0.29 16.05 0.58
N ALA A 114 1.51 15.65 0.19
CA ALA A 114 1.73 14.49 -0.67
C ALA A 114 1.19 13.22 -0.03
N HIS A 115 0.21 12.58 -0.70
CA HIS A 115 -0.48 11.39 -0.20
C HIS A 115 -0.51 10.28 -1.26
N GLY A 116 -1.62 10.07 -1.98
CA GLY A 116 -1.66 9.11 -3.08
C GLY A 116 -0.76 9.52 -4.23
N LEU A 117 0.02 8.58 -4.74
CA LEU A 117 0.88 8.76 -5.91
C LEU A 117 0.70 7.54 -6.81
N LYS A 118 0.22 7.76 -8.02
CA LYS A 118 0.03 6.70 -9.01
C LYS A 118 0.63 7.12 -10.34
N LEU A 119 1.09 6.14 -11.10
CA LEU A 119 1.62 6.31 -12.43
C LEU A 119 0.64 5.75 -13.45
N ARG A 120 0.50 6.39 -14.59
CA ARG A 120 -0.28 5.94 -15.72
C ARG A 120 0.46 6.16 -17.03
N SER A 121 0.49 5.11 -17.87
CA SER A 121 0.91 5.21 -19.26
C SER A 121 -0.27 5.70 -20.11
N GLU A 122 -0.05 6.72 -20.91
CA GLU A 122 -1.01 7.31 -21.85
C GLU A 122 -0.37 7.38 -23.24
N GLY A 123 -0.66 6.40 -24.06
CA GLY A 123 0.02 6.23 -25.35
C GLY A 123 1.48 5.83 -25.15
N LYS A 124 2.42 6.74 -25.49
CA LYS A 124 3.87 6.51 -25.35
C LYS A 124 4.49 7.28 -24.18
N GLU A 125 3.68 8.00 -23.44
CA GLU A 125 4.12 8.84 -22.33
C GLU A 125 3.58 8.32 -21.01
N GLU A 126 4.31 8.56 -19.94
CA GLU A 126 3.90 8.23 -18.59
C GLU A 126 3.71 9.51 -17.78
N PHE A 127 2.70 9.49 -16.94
CA PHE A 127 2.32 10.63 -16.09
C PHE A 127 2.12 10.19 -14.65
N LEU A 128 2.44 11.10 -13.74
CA LEU A 128 2.17 10.94 -12.32
C LEU A 128 0.86 11.64 -11.95
N TYR A 129 0.09 11.00 -11.10
CA TYR A 129 -1.12 11.54 -10.49
C TYR A 129 -0.91 11.63 -8.98
N HIS A 130 -1.02 12.84 -8.45
CA HIS A 130 -0.75 13.15 -7.06
C HIS A 130 -2.04 13.54 -6.36
N CYS A 131 -2.31 12.95 -5.19
CA CYS A 131 -3.32 13.45 -4.26
C CYS A 131 -2.62 14.36 -3.24
N ASP A 132 -3.04 15.62 -3.18
CA ASP A 132 -2.54 16.61 -2.22
C ASP A 132 -3.64 16.89 -1.19
N ILE A 133 -3.50 16.27 -0.02
CA ILE A 133 -4.52 16.38 1.04
C ILE A 133 -4.55 17.74 1.72
N ASN A 134 -3.45 18.49 1.72
CA ASN A 134 -3.41 19.82 2.34
C ASN A 134 -3.98 20.91 1.44
N ARG A 135 -3.85 20.74 0.11
CA ARG A 135 -4.36 21.70 -0.87
C ARG A 135 -5.64 21.23 -1.53
N CYS A 136 -6.16 20.07 -1.08
CA CYS A 136 -7.44 19.53 -1.49
C CYS A 136 -7.54 19.42 -3.03
N ARG A 137 -6.58 18.74 -3.65
CA ARG A 137 -6.47 18.67 -5.11
C ARG A 137 -5.85 17.37 -5.60
N VAL A 138 -6.17 17.00 -6.84
CA VAL A 138 -5.46 15.98 -7.62
C VAL A 138 -4.68 16.70 -8.72
N VAL A 139 -3.42 16.35 -8.89
CA VAL A 139 -2.53 16.98 -9.87
C VAL A 139 -1.94 15.91 -10.77
N LYS A 140 -2.05 16.12 -12.08
CA LYS A 140 -1.31 15.33 -13.08
C LYS A 140 -0.03 16.07 -13.45
N THR A 141 1.10 15.34 -13.43
CA THR A 141 2.39 15.89 -13.83
C THR A 141 3.10 14.98 -14.81
N THR A 142 4.09 15.51 -15.51
CA THR A 142 5.12 14.71 -16.16
C THR A 142 5.94 13.93 -15.11
N LEU A 143 6.77 12.99 -15.55
CA LEU A 143 7.71 12.28 -14.66
C LEU A 143 8.76 13.19 -14.03
N THR A 144 8.93 14.42 -14.51
CA THR A 144 9.85 15.45 -13.99
C THR A 144 9.17 16.48 -13.10
N GLY A 145 7.83 16.37 -12.93
CA GLY A 145 7.07 17.23 -12.02
C GLY A 145 6.46 18.48 -12.67
N GLU A 146 6.48 18.61 -14.01
CA GLU A 146 5.76 19.67 -14.72
C GLU A 146 4.26 19.40 -14.63
N GLU A 147 3.50 20.38 -14.13
CA GLU A 147 2.05 20.26 -13.97
C GLU A 147 1.34 20.31 -15.33
N ILE A 148 0.54 19.30 -15.65
CA ILE A 148 -0.29 19.22 -16.85
C ILE A 148 -1.68 19.78 -16.55
N TRP A 149 -2.29 19.36 -15.44
CA TRP A 149 -3.55 19.89 -14.94
C TRP A 149 -3.70 19.70 -13.42
N VAL A 150 -4.58 20.50 -12.85
CA VAL A 150 -4.96 20.44 -11.45
C VAL A 150 -6.48 20.37 -11.36
N HIS A 151 -6.98 19.34 -10.67
CA HIS A 151 -8.38 19.22 -10.32
C HIS A 151 -8.59 19.39 -8.82
N GLY A 152 -9.37 20.36 -8.47
CA GLY A 152 -10.02 20.44 -7.16
C GLY A 152 -11.34 19.68 -7.21
N TYR A 153 -12.15 20.01 -6.28
CA TYR A 153 -13.50 19.52 -6.13
C TYR A 153 -14.44 19.92 -7.29
N PRO A 154 -15.27 19.01 -7.86
CA PRO A 154 -16.16 19.32 -8.98
C PRO A 154 -17.43 20.05 -8.52
N ARG A 155 -17.34 21.37 -8.31
CA ARG A 155 -18.42 22.20 -7.73
C ARG A 155 -19.68 22.28 -8.55
N GLU A 156 -19.56 22.20 -9.87
CA GLU A 156 -20.66 22.49 -10.78
C GLU A 156 -21.57 21.30 -11.06
N ASP A 157 -21.07 20.08 -10.87
CA ASP A 157 -21.70 18.85 -11.33
C ASP A 157 -21.96 17.81 -10.22
N SER A 158 -21.79 18.17 -8.94
CA SER A 158 -21.88 17.21 -7.83
C SER A 158 -22.86 17.63 -6.76
N ASN A 159 -23.36 16.67 -5.98
CA ASN A 159 -24.14 16.89 -4.76
C ASN A 159 -23.41 17.72 -3.68
N TYR A 160 -22.12 18.01 -3.90
CA TYR A 160 -21.30 18.87 -3.05
C TYR A 160 -21.60 20.36 -3.20
N SER A 161 -22.38 20.79 -4.19
CA SER A 161 -22.62 22.21 -4.51
C SER A 161 -23.15 23.04 -3.32
N GLU A 162 -23.81 22.39 -2.36
CA GLU A 162 -24.35 23.03 -1.15
C GLU A 162 -23.40 23.03 0.05
N ARG A 163 -22.28 22.30 -0.04
CA ARG A 163 -21.29 22.21 1.04
C ARG A 163 -19.89 22.36 0.45
N PRO A 164 -19.19 23.48 0.65
CA PRO A 164 -17.77 23.61 0.31
C PRO A 164 -16.93 22.76 1.26
N ILE A 165 -17.29 21.48 1.43
CA ILE A 165 -16.64 20.58 2.37
C ILE A 165 -15.62 19.77 1.62
N ASP A 166 -14.42 20.00 1.92
CA ASP A 166 -13.52 18.98 2.36
C ASP A 166 -13.28 17.92 1.30
N PHE A 167 -13.03 18.33 0.04
CA PHE A 167 -12.41 17.44 -0.91
C PHE A 167 -10.98 17.16 -0.43
N VAL A 168 -10.76 15.96 0.14
CA VAL A 168 -9.45 15.55 0.63
C VAL A 168 -9.09 14.20 0.00
N PRO A 169 -8.52 14.22 -1.22
CA PRO A 169 -8.32 13.03 -2.03
C PRO A 169 -7.26 12.11 -1.44
N THR A 170 -7.56 10.83 -1.34
CA THR A 170 -6.65 9.84 -0.78
C THR A 170 -5.85 9.10 -1.84
N ASN A 171 -6.48 8.69 -2.94
CA ASN A 171 -5.83 7.91 -3.99
C ASN A 171 -6.53 8.03 -5.34
N VAL A 172 -5.88 7.52 -6.39
CA VAL A 172 -6.40 7.48 -7.77
C VAL A 172 -6.28 6.05 -8.32
N ALA A 173 -7.24 5.63 -9.13
CA ALA A 173 -7.18 4.39 -9.90
C ALA A 173 -7.59 4.61 -11.36
N PHE A 174 -7.09 3.81 -12.29
CA PHE A 174 -7.24 4.02 -13.74
C PHE A 174 -7.96 2.86 -14.41
N ALA A 175 -9.03 3.14 -15.14
CA ALA A 175 -9.74 2.17 -15.94
C ALA A 175 -9.11 1.98 -17.34
N PRO A 176 -9.28 0.79 -17.96
CA PRO A 176 -8.74 0.54 -19.31
C PRO A 176 -9.32 1.44 -20.41
N ASN A 177 -10.56 1.94 -20.23
CA ASN A 177 -11.23 2.85 -21.17
C ASN A 177 -10.70 4.29 -21.10
N GLY A 178 -9.79 4.57 -20.17
CA GLY A 178 -9.23 5.89 -19.98
C GLY A 178 -9.80 6.66 -18.79
N ASP A 179 -10.95 6.29 -18.26
CA ASP A 179 -11.50 6.92 -17.07
C ASP A 179 -10.57 6.74 -15.86
N PHE A 180 -10.72 7.62 -14.88
CA PHE A 180 -10.04 7.45 -13.60
C PHE A 180 -10.98 7.75 -12.43
N TYR A 181 -10.66 7.19 -11.29
CA TYR A 181 -11.39 7.33 -10.04
C TYR A 181 -10.52 8.04 -9.02
N VAL A 182 -11.14 8.91 -8.24
CA VAL A 182 -10.50 9.58 -7.11
C VAL A 182 -11.27 9.22 -5.84
N GLY A 183 -10.59 8.72 -4.83
CA GLY A 183 -11.19 8.50 -3.52
C GLY A 183 -11.14 9.79 -2.71
N ASP A 184 -12.29 10.34 -2.35
CA ASP A 184 -12.38 11.45 -1.39
C ASP A 184 -12.52 10.91 0.03
N GLY A 185 -11.50 10.12 0.43
CA GLY A 185 -11.57 9.30 1.65
C GLY A 185 -11.40 10.08 2.96
N TYR A 186 -10.75 11.23 2.92
CA TYR A 186 -10.63 12.10 4.09
C TYR A 186 -11.62 13.27 4.07
N GLY A 187 -12.38 13.41 2.99
CA GLY A 187 -13.43 14.40 2.85
C GLY A 187 -14.83 13.76 2.94
N SER A 188 -15.49 13.66 1.80
CA SER A 188 -16.91 13.28 1.73
C SER A 188 -17.20 11.78 1.83
N SER A 189 -16.19 10.92 1.82
CA SER A 189 -16.35 9.45 1.73
C SER A 189 -17.10 8.97 0.48
N HIS A 190 -16.86 9.62 -0.66
CA HIS A 190 -17.31 9.19 -1.99
C HIS A 190 -16.12 8.83 -2.88
N LEU A 191 -16.40 8.14 -3.97
CA LEU A 191 -15.47 8.04 -5.09
C LEU A 191 -15.99 8.94 -6.22
N LEU A 192 -15.07 9.66 -6.84
CA LEU A 192 -15.37 10.54 -7.98
C LEU A 192 -14.82 9.90 -9.24
N ARG A 193 -15.65 9.77 -10.28
CA ARG A 193 -15.24 9.25 -11.60
C ARG A 193 -15.03 10.39 -12.56
N TYR A 194 -13.94 10.34 -13.30
CA TYR A 194 -13.57 11.30 -14.34
C TYR A 194 -13.23 10.58 -15.64
N SER A 195 -13.47 11.24 -16.78
CA SER A 195 -12.95 10.78 -18.07
C SER A 195 -11.43 11.01 -18.19
N LEU A 196 -10.80 10.40 -19.18
CA LEU A 196 -9.39 10.61 -19.51
C LEU A 196 -9.03 12.13 -19.62
N GLY A 197 -9.92 12.93 -20.19
CA GLY A 197 -9.74 14.38 -20.31
C GLY A 197 -10.04 15.17 -19.03
N GLY A 198 -10.31 14.51 -17.90
CA GLY A 198 -10.59 15.17 -16.63
C GLY A 198 -12.01 15.70 -16.46
N LYS A 199 -12.94 15.37 -17.37
CA LYS A 199 -14.37 15.72 -17.19
C LYS A 199 -14.97 14.85 -16.09
N PHE A 200 -15.62 15.47 -15.10
CA PHE A 200 -16.40 14.77 -14.09
C PHE A 200 -17.56 13.97 -14.72
N LEU A 201 -17.71 12.69 -14.33
CA LEU A 201 -18.68 11.75 -14.87
C LEU A 201 -19.72 11.34 -13.83
N GLY A 202 -19.44 11.50 -12.54
CA GLY A 202 -20.35 11.13 -11.46
C GLY A 202 -19.64 10.64 -10.21
N GLU A 203 -20.47 10.30 -9.23
CA GLU A 203 -20.05 9.83 -7.92
C GLU A 203 -20.42 8.36 -7.75
N ILE A 204 -19.64 7.63 -6.93
CA ILE A 204 -19.90 6.24 -6.55
C ILE A 204 -19.90 6.17 -5.03
N GLY A 205 -20.93 5.53 -4.49
CA GLY A 205 -21.11 5.32 -3.06
C GLY A 205 -21.57 6.57 -2.31
N LYS A 206 -21.50 6.50 -0.99
CA LYS A 206 -21.86 7.56 -0.03
C LYS A 206 -21.31 7.21 1.35
N PRO A 207 -21.29 8.15 2.31
CA PRO A 207 -20.91 7.85 3.68
C PRO A 207 -21.81 6.80 4.33
N GLY A 208 -21.23 5.81 5.03
CA GLY A 208 -21.95 4.80 5.77
C GLY A 208 -21.21 3.48 5.96
N GLN A 209 -21.95 2.43 6.36
CA GLN A 209 -21.41 1.10 6.66
C GLN A 209 -22.08 -0.03 5.86
N GLY A 210 -23.13 0.27 5.10
CA GLY A 210 -23.80 -0.67 4.22
C GLY A 210 -22.97 -1.01 2.98
N ASP A 211 -23.46 -1.94 2.17
CA ASP A 211 -22.85 -2.27 0.88
C ASP A 211 -22.95 -1.06 -0.06
N GLY A 212 -21.83 -0.71 -0.70
CA GLY A 212 -21.72 0.49 -1.51
C GLY A 212 -21.62 1.80 -0.72
N GLU A 213 -21.61 1.76 0.61
CA GLU A 213 -21.33 2.90 1.48
C GLU A 213 -19.89 2.85 1.99
N PHE A 214 -19.31 4.00 2.34
CA PHE A 214 -17.91 4.10 2.73
C PHE A 214 -17.69 4.84 4.03
N GLN A 215 -16.64 4.43 4.72
CA GLN A 215 -15.99 5.21 5.77
C GLN A 215 -14.50 5.26 5.47
N THR A 216 -14.01 6.40 5.02
CA THR A 216 -12.63 6.57 4.59
C THR A 216 -12.25 5.59 3.45
N PRO A 217 -12.84 5.69 2.24
CA PRO A 217 -12.38 4.95 1.06
C PRO A 217 -10.97 5.42 0.70
N HIS A 218 -9.94 4.63 1.09
CA HIS A 218 -8.57 5.13 1.12
C HIS A 218 -7.77 4.73 -0.10
N GLY A 219 -7.58 3.43 -0.33
CA GLY A 219 -6.90 2.89 -1.51
C GLY A 219 -7.88 2.49 -2.59
N LEU A 220 -7.53 2.79 -3.82
CA LEU A 220 -8.28 2.44 -5.02
C LEU A 220 -7.39 1.67 -5.97
N TRP A 221 -7.92 0.64 -6.60
CA TRP A 221 -7.24 -0.11 -7.64
C TRP A 221 -8.22 -0.65 -8.66
N VAL A 222 -7.92 -0.50 -9.94
CA VAL A 222 -8.62 -1.25 -10.98
C VAL A 222 -7.89 -2.57 -11.15
N ASP A 223 -8.48 -3.63 -10.60
CA ASP A 223 -7.91 -4.98 -10.59
C ASP A 223 -8.11 -5.67 -11.95
N PRO A 224 -7.05 -5.96 -12.70
CA PRO A 224 -7.14 -6.57 -14.03
C PRO A 224 -7.09 -8.11 -13.98
N ARG A 225 -7.02 -8.74 -12.80
CA ARG A 225 -6.75 -10.18 -12.65
C ARG A 225 -7.92 -11.10 -13.04
N GLY A 226 -9.14 -10.57 -13.12
CA GLY A 226 -10.34 -11.30 -13.54
C GLY A 226 -10.55 -11.29 -15.06
N GLU A 227 -11.66 -11.88 -15.52
CA GLU A 227 -12.07 -11.80 -16.94
C GLU A 227 -12.41 -10.36 -17.35
N THR A 228 -12.91 -9.57 -16.41
CA THR A 228 -13.15 -8.13 -16.56
C THR A 228 -12.46 -7.39 -15.44
N SER A 229 -11.96 -6.19 -15.73
CA SER A 229 -11.38 -5.33 -14.71
C SER A 229 -12.46 -4.83 -13.75
N LEU A 230 -12.18 -4.85 -12.45
CA LEU A 230 -13.08 -4.42 -11.39
C LEU A 230 -12.43 -3.32 -10.53
N LEU A 231 -13.24 -2.41 -10.02
CA LEU A 231 -12.77 -1.39 -9.08
C LEU A 231 -12.76 -1.96 -7.66
N THR A 232 -11.57 -2.08 -7.09
CA THR A 232 -11.33 -2.55 -5.72
C THR A 232 -11.09 -1.34 -4.82
N VAL A 233 -11.79 -1.26 -3.70
CA VAL A 233 -11.77 -0.14 -2.77
C VAL A 233 -11.42 -0.61 -1.38
N ALA A 234 -10.37 -0.03 -0.79
CA ALA A 234 -10.06 -0.17 0.62
C ALA A 234 -10.98 0.77 1.42
N ASP A 235 -12.11 0.26 1.87
CA ASP A 235 -13.04 0.95 2.78
C ASP A 235 -12.48 0.86 4.21
N ARG A 236 -11.40 1.62 4.42
CA ARG A 236 -10.48 1.47 5.54
C ARG A 236 -11.14 1.69 6.89
N GLY A 237 -11.99 2.71 7.00
CA GLY A 237 -12.70 3.00 8.25
C GLY A 237 -13.70 1.89 8.64
N ASN A 238 -14.24 1.18 7.66
CA ASN A 238 -15.10 0.01 7.86
C ASN A 238 -14.32 -1.32 7.92
N LYS A 239 -12.97 -1.28 7.81
CA LYS A 239 -12.08 -2.46 7.90
C LYS A 239 -12.44 -3.55 6.90
N ARG A 240 -12.66 -3.18 5.64
CA ARG A 240 -13.11 -4.09 4.59
C ARG A 240 -12.63 -3.67 3.21
N ILE A 241 -12.72 -4.60 2.27
CA ILE A 241 -12.57 -4.32 0.84
C ILE A 241 -13.97 -4.37 0.21
N GLN A 242 -14.25 -3.45 -0.69
CA GLN A 242 -15.44 -3.51 -1.53
C GLN A 242 -15.06 -3.57 -3.01
N ILE A 243 -15.79 -4.36 -3.78
CA ILE A 243 -15.58 -4.59 -5.20
C ILE A 243 -16.76 -4.03 -5.98
N PHE A 244 -16.45 -3.28 -7.04
CA PHE A 244 -17.43 -2.65 -7.90
C PHE A 244 -17.13 -2.95 -9.37
N THR A 245 -18.13 -2.88 -10.21
CA THR A 245 -17.92 -2.70 -11.65
C THR A 245 -17.32 -1.32 -11.93
N LEU A 246 -16.80 -1.11 -13.14
CA LEU A 246 -16.22 0.18 -13.50
C LEU A 246 -17.27 1.31 -13.67
N ASP A 247 -18.55 0.97 -13.76
CA ASP A 247 -19.63 1.95 -13.73
C ASP A 247 -20.13 2.30 -12.31
N GLY A 248 -19.59 1.64 -11.29
CA GLY A 248 -19.90 1.92 -9.88
C GLY A 248 -20.95 1.01 -9.25
N THR A 249 -21.38 -0.05 -9.93
CA THR A 249 -22.30 -1.03 -9.32
C THR A 249 -21.54 -1.88 -8.31
N HIS A 250 -22.01 -1.92 -7.06
CA HIS A 250 -21.45 -2.77 -6.01
C HIS A 250 -21.68 -4.25 -6.31
N LEU A 251 -20.63 -5.07 -6.18
CA LEU A 251 -20.66 -6.51 -6.44
C LEU A 251 -20.43 -7.35 -5.20
N LYS A 252 -19.47 -6.96 -4.35
CA LYS A 252 -19.03 -7.80 -3.23
C LYS A 252 -18.39 -6.95 -2.13
N THR A 253 -18.65 -7.33 -0.89
CA THR A 253 -17.95 -6.85 0.31
C THR A 253 -17.13 -8.00 0.89
N ILE A 254 -15.85 -7.75 1.19
CA ILE A 254 -14.91 -8.70 1.77
C ILE A 254 -14.47 -8.18 3.12
N LYS A 255 -14.77 -8.94 4.17
CA LYS A 255 -14.41 -8.66 5.54
C LYS A 255 -13.71 -9.87 6.11
N ASP A 256 -12.45 -9.71 6.47
CA ASP A 256 -11.61 -10.77 7.02
C ASP A 256 -10.78 -10.18 8.18
N GLU A 257 -11.46 -9.97 9.31
CA GLU A 257 -10.85 -9.31 10.48
C GLU A 257 -9.72 -10.13 11.11
N GLU A 258 -9.66 -11.43 10.83
CA GLU A 258 -8.60 -12.31 11.32
C GLU A 258 -7.27 -12.05 10.59
N HIS A 259 -7.33 -11.84 9.27
CA HIS A 259 -6.14 -11.76 8.43
C HIS A 259 -5.89 -10.35 7.87
N MET A 260 -6.92 -9.51 7.78
CA MET A 260 -6.83 -8.16 7.23
C MET A 260 -7.64 -7.19 8.09
N ARG A 261 -6.96 -6.33 8.82
CA ARG A 261 -7.55 -5.51 9.88
C ARG A 261 -7.88 -4.08 9.44
N MET A 262 -7.02 -3.49 8.59
CA MET A 262 -7.18 -2.10 8.14
C MET A 262 -6.53 -1.90 6.75
N PRO A 263 -7.14 -2.45 5.67
CA PRO A 263 -6.61 -2.38 4.32
C PRO A 263 -6.39 -0.93 3.90
N CYS A 264 -5.25 -0.62 3.29
CA CYS A 264 -4.86 0.75 3.02
C CYS A 264 -4.74 1.07 1.52
N ASN A 265 -4.15 0.19 0.73
CA ASN A 265 -3.97 0.35 -0.72
C ASN A 265 -3.82 -1.01 -1.40
N PHE A 266 -3.66 -1.01 -2.73
CA PHE A 266 -3.50 -2.23 -3.52
C PHE A 266 -2.53 -2.03 -4.69
N HIS A 267 -1.85 -3.12 -5.05
CA HIS A 267 -1.15 -3.26 -6.32
C HIS A 267 -1.15 -4.73 -6.75
N THR A 268 -1.19 -5.00 -8.06
CA THR A 268 -1.23 -6.36 -8.58
C THR A 268 -0.04 -6.69 -9.47
N GLN A 269 0.41 -7.95 -9.40
CA GLN A 269 1.35 -8.53 -10.35
C GLN A 269 1.03 -10.02 -10.56
N GLY A 270 0.87 -10.43 -11.81
CA GLY A 270 0.46 -11.80 -12.12
C GLY A 270 -0.89 -12.16 -11.50
N GLY A 271 -0.92 -13.23 -10.69
CA GLY A 271 -2.12 -13.67 -9.98
C GLY A 271 -2.34 -13.03 -8.61
N TRP A 272 -1.38 -12.22 -8.13
CA TRP A 272 -1.31 -11.76 -6.75
C TRP A 272 -1.67 -10.28 -6.62
N MET A 273 -2.25 -9.93 -5.47
CA MET A 273 -2.47 -8.56 -5.04
C MET A 273 -1.74 -8.35 -3.71
N VAL A 274 -0.92 -7.32 -3.62
CA VAL A 274 -0.39 -6.86 -2.34
C VAL A 274 -1.31 -5.79 -1.77
N CYS A 275 -1.60 -5.91 -0.46
CA CYS A 275 -2.41 -4.98 0.31
C CYS A 275 -1.66 -4.61 1.59
N PRO A 276 -1.09 -3.40 1.70
CA PRO A 276 -0.61 -2.91 2.97
C PRO A 276 -1.80 -2.72 3.92
N ASP A 277 -1.63 -3.20 5.13
CA ASP A 277 -2.61 -3.08 6.20
C ASP A 277 -2.06 -2.14 7.26
N LEU A 278 -2.70 -1.00 7.44
CA LEU A 278 -2.23 0.05 8.33
C LEU A 278 -2.07 -0.44 9.79
N ASP A 279 -2.71 -1.54 10.14
CA ASP A 279 -2.57 -2.20 11.44
C ASP A 279 -1.42 -3.22 11.45
N SER A 280 -0.25 -2.75 10.99
CA SER A 280 1.08 -3.35 11.22
C SER A 280 1.46 -4.57 10.39
N GLN A 281 0.91 -4.74 9.18
CA GLN A 281 1.29 -5.86 8.32
C GLN A 281 1.13 -5.55 6.84
N VAL A 282 1.64 -6.44 5.98
CA VAL A 282 1.36 -6.45 4.54
C VAL A 282 0.75 -7.78 4.17
N CYS A 283 -0.40 -7.77 3.49
CA CYS A 283 -1.09 -8.97 3.05
C CYS A 283 -0.83 -9.24 1.55
N ILE A 284 -0.70 -10.51 1.18
CA ILE A 284 -0.81 -10.94 -0.21
C ILE A 284 -2.13 -11.69 -0.38
N LEU A 285 -2.89 -11.32 -1.40
CA LEU A 285 -4.21 -11.86 -1.70
C LEU A 285 -4.21 -12.57 -3.05
N ASP A 286 -4.97 -13.66 -3.14
CA ASP A 286 -5.25 -14.38 -4.38
C ASP A 286 -6.26 -13.64 -5.28
N ARG A 287 -6.71 -14.29 -6.38
CA ARG A 287 -7.68 -13.72 -7.32
C ARG A 287 -9.07 -13.55 -6.71
N GLU A 288 -9.42 -14.33 -5.73
CA GLU A 288 -10.68 -14.27 -4.98
C GLU A 288 -10.63 -13.25 -3.84
N HIS A 289 -9.50 -12.53 -3.70
CA HIS A 289 -9.18 -11.58 -2.63
C HIS A 289 -9.08 -12.22 -1.25
N LYS A 290 -8.77 -13.49 -1.18
CA LYS A 290 -8.47 -14.19 0.07
C LYS A 290 -7.01 -13.95 0.45
N VAL A 291 -6.76 -13.65 1.72
CA VAL A 291 -5.38 -13.51 2.23
C VAL A 291 -4.70 -14.88 2.23
N VAL A 292 -3.58 -14.99 1.49
CA VAL A 292 -2.76 -16.22 1.42
C VAL A 292 -1.54 -16.15 2.33
N VAL A 293 -1.04 -14.95 2.59
CA VAL A 293 0.06 -14.72 3.53
C VAL A 293 0.01 -13.31 4.10
N GLN A 294 0.39 -13.17 5.35
CA GLN A 294 0.62 -11.90 6.04
C GLN A 294 2.12 -11.76 6.26
N LEU A 295 2.70 -10.62 5.93
CA LEU A 295 4.12 -10.34 5.99
C LEU A 295 4.40 -9.35 7.13
N GLY A 296 5.37 -9.67 7.98
CA GLY A 296 5.93 -8.77 8.96
C GLY A 296 4.95 -8.22 9.99
N ASP A 297 3.97 -9.02 10.43
CA ASP A 297 2.95 -8.59 11.40
C ASP A 297 3.56 -8.13 12.72
N GLY A 298 3.47 -6.82 12.98
CA GLY A 298 3.94 -6.16 14.19
C GLY A 298 2.85 -5.86 15.22
N LYS A 299 1.61 -6.31 15.02
CA LYS A 299 0.45 -5.97 15.87
C LYS A 299 0.67 -6.27 17.36
N ALA A 300 1.21 -7.44 17.67
CA ALA A 300 1.46 -7.83 19.06
C ALA A 300 2.43 -6.89 19.79
N GLU A 301 3.33 -6.25 19.04
CA GLU A 301 4.33 -5.32 19.58
C GLU A 301 3.83 -3.87 19.55
N ASN A 302 3.05 -3.52 18.54
CA ASN A 302 2.61 -2.14 18.29
C ASN A 302 1.36 -1.74 19.06
N GLY A 303 0.49 -2.71 19.42
CA GLY A 303 -0.78 -2.42 20.08
C GLY A 303 -1.75 -1.66 19.17
N GLU A 304 -2.22 -0.49 19.59
CA GLU A 304 -3.10 0.35 18.78
C GLU A 304 -2.42 0.93 17.56
N VAL A 305 -3.18 1.07 16.46
CA VAL A 305 -2.68 1.63 15.20
C VAL A 305 -2.04 3.00 15.43
N GLY A 306 -0.80 3.10 15.00
CA GLY A 306 -0.04 4.36 15.07
C GLY A 306 0.54 4.71 16.44
N SER A 307 0.30 3.93 17.50
CA SER A 307 0.82 4.22 18.84
C SER A 307 2.36 4.32 18.89
N ARG A 308 3.06 3.58 18.04
CA ARG A 308 4.53 3.56 17.94
C ARG A 308 5.13 4.44 16.84
N ARG A 309 4.31 5.18 16.11
CA ARG A 309 4.79 6.00 14.98
C ARG A 309 5.86 7.04 15.35
N SER A 310 5.82 7.57 16.55
CA SER A 310 6.76 8.59 17.03
C SER A 310 8.03 8.03 17.67
N GLN A 311 8.21 6.72 17.70
CA GLN A 311 9.43 6.10 18.23
C GLN A 311 10.62 6.30 17.29
N SER A 312 11.83 6.22 17.85
CA SER A 312 13.06 6.25 17.07
C SER A 312 13.27 4.92 16.33
N ARG A 313 14.02 4.95 15.21
CA ARG A 313 14.37 3.75 14.44
C ARG A 313 15.01 2.64 15.29
N ALA A 314 15.79 2.98 16.29
CA ALA A 314 16.43 2.01 17.18
C ALA A 314 15.44 1.17 18.01
N GLN A 315 14.19 1.62 18.10
CA GLN A 315 13.12 0.93 18.83
C GLN A 315 12.23 0.06 17.89
N PHE A 316 12.47 0.13 16.58
CA PHE A 316 11.73 -0.66 15.62
C PHE A 316 12.27 -2.08 15.56
N THR A 317 11.38 -3.05 15.61
CA THR A 317 11.75 -4.47 15.54
C THR A 317 12.06 -4.85 14.08
N PRO A 318 13.23 -5.40 13.77
CA PRO A 318 13.55 -5.89 12.43
C PRO A 318 12.54 -6.90 11.92
N GLY A 319 12.13 -6.80 10.65
CA GLY A 319 11.14 -7.67 10.04
C GLY A 319 9.69 -7.40 10.46
N ARG A 320 9.43 -6.31 11.22
CA ARG A 320 8.08 -5.91 11.65
C ARG A 320 7.69 -4.57 11.07
N PHE A 321 6.44 -4.48 10.63
CA PHE A 321 5.82 -3.22 10.20
C PHE A 321 5.13 -2.51 11.37
N ILE A 322 4.96 -1.19 11.22
CA ILE A 322 4.26 -0.35 12.19
C ILE A 322 2.96 0.16 11.57
N THR A 323 3.06 0.91 10.47
CA THR A 323 1.90 1.46 9.76
C THR A 323 2.14 1.45 8.25
N PRO A 324 2.16 0.27 7.60
CA PRO A 324 2.26 0.17 6.14
C PRO A 324 1.12 0.93 5.48
N HIS A 325 1.46 1.86 4.57
CA HIS A 325 0.49 2.75 3.94
C HIS A 325 0.33 2.48 2.45
N ASP A 326 1.43 2.23 1.75
CA ASP A 326 1.41 1.78 0.36
C ASP A 326 2.39 0.61 0.18
N ALA A 327 2.09 -0.27 -0.76
CA ALA A 327 2.96 -1.36 -1.16
C ALA A 327 2.75 -1.67 -2.64
N ILE A 328 3.84 -1.83 -3.38
CA ILE A 328 3.82 -2.18 -4.80
C ILE A 328 4.74 -3.37 -5.07
N PHE A 329 4.33 -4.23 -6.00
CA PHE A 329 5.28 -5.13 -6.64
C PHE A 329 6.18 -4.32 -7.56
N LEU A 330 7.48 -4.50 -7.45
CA LEU A 330 8.45 -4.03 -8.43
C LEU A 330 8.49 -4.98 -9.63
N HIS A 331 9.03 -4.53 -10.76
CA HIS A 331 9.07 -5.32 -12.01
C HIS A 331 9.75 -6.70 -11.82
N ASN A 332 10.72 -6.80 -10.92
CA ASN A 332 11.45 -8.03 -10.61
C ASN A 332 10.73 -8.99 -9.64
N GLY A 333 9.53 -8.62 -9.17
CA GLY A 333 8.73 -9.42 -8.23
C GLY A 333 9.03 -9.17 -6.75
N ASP A 334 9.97 -8.29 -6.43
CA ASP A 334 10.13 -7.77 -5.06
C ASP A 334 8.94 -6.89 -4.68
N ILE A 335 8.74 -6.62 -3.38
CA ILE A 335 7.71 -5.70 -2.91
C ILE A 335 8.38 -4.52 -2.22
N LEU A 336 8.01 -3.31 -2.62
CA LEU A 336 8.40 -2.09 -1.91
C LEU A 336 7.24 -1.60 -1.05
N VAL A 337 7.53 -1.31 0.22
CA VAL A 337 6.54 -0.87 1.21
C VAL A 337 6.91 0.50 1.74
N ALA A 338 5.97 1.44 1.73
CA ALA A 338 6.06 2.74 2.39
C ALA A 338 5.25 2.73 3.68
N GLU A 339 5.79 3.29 4.76
CA GLU A 339 5.11 3.35 6.05
C GLU A 339 4.78 4.78 6.45
N TRP A 340 3.58 4.96 6.97
CA TRP A 340 3.09 6.21 7.55
C TRP A 340 3.75 6.48 8.91
N LEU A 341 4.99 6.94 8.85
CA LEU A 341 5.82 7.26 10.00
C LEU A 341 6.39 8.68 9.86
N PRO A 342 6.38 9.54 10.89
CA PRO A 342 6.90 10.91 10.79
C PRO A 342 8.35 11.01 10.31
N ILE A 343 9.12 9.94 10.44
CA ILE A 343 10.51 9.83 9.98
C ILE A 343 10.65 8.98 8.73
N GLY A 344 9.53 8.55 8.11
CA GLY A 344 9.41 7.69 6.95
C GLY A 344 10.18 6.37 7.08
N ARG A 345 9.72 5.32 6.44
CA ARG A 345 10.46 4.07 6.29
C ARG A 345 10.07 3.39 4.99
N LEU A 346 11.07 3.11 4.15
CA LEU A 346 10.91 2.39 2.89
C LEU A 346 11.55 1.02 3.04
N THR A 347 10.74 -0.03 2.97
CA THR A 347 11.18 -1.41 3.16
C THR A 347 11.10 -2.18 1.85
N LEU A 348 12.23 -2.76 1.41
CA LEU A 348 12.24 -3.73 0.33
C LEU A 348 12.01 -5.13 0.91
N LEU A 349 10.99 -5.80 0.44
CA LEU A 349 10.79 -7.23 0.61
C LEU A 349 11.36 -7.91 -0.63
N ARG A 350 12.58 -8.43 -0.51
CA ARG A 350 13.29 -9.10 -1.60
C ARG A 350 12.86 -10.55 -1.66
N ARG A 351 12.35 -10.98 -2.80
CA ARG A 351 11.91 -12.37 -3.00
C ARG A 351 13.09 -13.34 -2.88
N THR A 352 12.92 -14.44 -2.12
CA THR A 352 13.96 -15.45 -1.89
C THR A 352 13.82 -16.65 -2.81
#